data_5de4618815e7541f85cb7499c78ab6fc
#
_entry.id   5de4618815e7541f85cb7499c78ab6fc
#
_cell.length_a   1.000
_cell.length_b   1.000
_cell.length_c   1.000
_cell.angle_alpha   90.00
_cell.angle_beta   90.00
_cell.angle_gamma   90.00
#
_symmetry.space_group_name_H-M   'P 1'
#
loop_
_entity.id
_entity.type
_entity.pdbx_description
1 polymer ?
#
loop_
_entity_poly.entity_id
_entity_poly.type
_entity_poly.pdbx_seq_one_letter_code
_entity_poly.pdbx_strand_id
1 'polypeptide(L)'
;MKDNLTMLMILDGYGINKNPKANAIAMANTPVMDKLMKQNPNTIIKTSGLDVGLPDGQMGNSEVGHTNIGAGRIVYQELTRITKSIEDGDFFSNEELCKAIENCKQNNSKLHIMGLLSDGGVHSHQRHLFAVLELAKRKGFEDVYVHCFLDGRDTPPASAENYILKLEEKMKEKGVGKIATIAGRFYAMDRDKRWQRVQKAYDAMVKGEGVKATSAVMAIEASYQKEVFDEFVEPTVIYSGDKPVATIENNDSVVFFNFRPDRAREITRTIVDKDFNEFETKDLNVHFVCFTQYDETMPNVEIAFKPTNLKNTFGEYISSHGLTQLRIAETEKYAHVTFFFNGGNEKQYEGEDRILVPSPKVETYDLKPEMSAYEVTEKVVEQIENEKYNSIILNFANPDMVGHTGNLDAAVKAIEAIDECVGKIVAAINKVNGALLITADHGNAEQMIDYKTGEPHTAHTTNPVPLILVGMGDVKLKEGKLADLAPTMLDIMGLEKPEEMTGVSLIEK
;
A
#
# COMPACT_ATOMS: atom_id res chain seq x y z
N MET A 1 39.80 -2.65 1.54
CA MET A 1 38.96 -3.21 0.45
C MET A 1 38.80 -2.12 -0.59
N LYS A 2 38.99 -2.39 -1.88
CA LYS A 2 38.66 -1.40 -2.92
C LYS A 2 37.14 -1.22 -2.84
N ASP A 3 36.69 -0.01 -2.55
CA ASP A 3 35.28 0.35 -2.50
C ASP A 3 34.75 0.44 -3.92
N ASN A 4 34.48 -0.73 -4.55
CA ASN A 4 33.93 -0.76 -5.91
C ASN A 4 32.49 -0.26 -5.86
N LEU A 5 32.16 0.62 -6.80
CA LEU A 5 30.79 1.12 -6.98
C LEU A 5 29.80 -0.03 -7.17
N THR A 6 28.70 -0.04 -6.40
CA THR A 6 27.54 -0.89 -6.62
C THR A 6 26.34 -0.01 -7.01
N MET A 7 25.83 -0.22 -8.22
CA MET A 7 24.71 0.58 -8.76
C MET A 7 23.46 -0.27 -8.96
N LEU A 8 22.31 0.29 -8.62
CA LEU A 8 20.98 -0.21 -8.98
C LEU A 8 20.35 0.74 -10.01
N MET A 9 20.00 0.21 -11.15
CA MET A 9 19.29 0.91 -12.22
C MET A 9 17.91 0.30 -12.38
N ILE A 10 16.88 1.08 -12.12
CA ILE A 10 15.48 0.69 -12.21
C ILE A 10 14.90 1.26 -13.51
N LEU A 11 14.50 0.37 -14.40
CA LEU A 11 13.75 0.71 -15.62
C LEU A 11 12.26 0.61 -15.31
N ASP A 12 11.69 1.68 -14.75
CA ASP A 12 10.33 1.71 -14.21
C ASP A 12 9.30 1.22 -15.23
N GLY A 13 8.49 0.21 -14.86
CA GLY A 13 7.49 -0.34 -15.77
C GLY A 13 8.01 -1.31 -16.86
N TYR A 14 9.27 -1.79 -16.76
CA TYR A 14 9.88 -2.71 -17.73
C TYR A 14 9.64 -4.19 -17.35
N GLY A 15 8.46 -4.72 -17.68
CA GLY A 15 8.07 -6.09 -17.37
C GLY A 15 8.52 -7.14 -18.39
N ILE A 16 8.30 -8.41 -18.05
CA ILE A 16 8.54 -9.56 -18.92
C ILE A 16 7.20 -10.17 -19.33
N ASN A 17 6.91 -10.20 -20.63
CA ASN A 17 5.75 -10.87 -21.17
C ASN A 17 6.14 -11.72 -22.38
N LYS A 18 5.71 -12.99 -22.39
CA LYS A 18 5.95 -13.91 -23.50
C LYS A 18 5.06 -13.63 -24.71
N ASN A 19 3.98 -12.89 -24.53
CA ASN A 19 3.08 -12.51 -25.61
C ASN A 19 3.68 -11.29 -26.36
N PRO A 20 4.05 -11.41 -27.64
CA PRO A 20 4.63 -10.31 -28.40
C PRO A 20 3.59 -9.26 -28.88
N LYS A 21 2.28 -9.58 -28.76
CA LYS A 21 1.21 -8.71 -29.27
C LYS A 21 1.13 -7.43 -28.41
N ALA A 22 1.36 -6.28 -29.06
CA ALA A 22 1.39 -4.97 -28.41
C ALA A 22 2.29 -4.94 -27.15
N ASN A 23 3.42 -5.57 -27.23
CA ASN A 23 4.49 -5.57 -26.25
C ASN A 23 5.56 -4.60 -26.74
N ALA A 24 5.60 -3.38 -26.18
CA ALA A 24 6.52 -2.33 -26.63
C ALA A 24 7.99 -2.76 -26.48
N ILE A 25 8.30 -3.54 -25.45
CA ILE A 25 9.67 -4.05 -25.18
C ILE A 25 10.08 -5.04 -26.26
N ALA A 26 9.20 -5.98 -26.60
CA ALA A 26 9.49 -6.98 -27.64
C ALA A 26 9.52 -6.41 -29.07
N MET A 27 8.87 -5.26 -29.30
CA MET A 27 8.83 -4.58 -30.60
C MET A 27 9.96 -3.58 -30.80
N ALA A 28 10.55 -3.08 -29.72
CA ALA A 28 11.64 -2.13 -29.75
C ALA A 28 12.95 -2.75 -30.22
N ASN A 29 13.79 -1.98 -30.86
CA ASN A 29 15.16 -2.38 -31.21
C ASN A 29 16.08 -2.15 -29.99
N THR A 30 16.40 -3.20 -29.24
CA THR A 30 17.12 -3.16 -27.97
C THR A 30 18.44 -3.95 -28.00
N PRO A 31 19.39 -3.63 -28.88
CA PRO A 31 20.62 -4.42 -29.05
C PRO A 31 21.48 -4.49 -27.78
N VAL A 32 21.43 -3.47 -26.92
CA VAL A 32 22.21 -3.44 -25.67
C VAL A 32 21.58 -4.40 -24.66
N MET A 33 20.28 -4.28 -24.36
CA MET A 33 19.58 -5.16 -23.42
C MET A 33 19.62 -6.61 -23.89
N ASP A 34 19.46 -6.87 -25.18
CA ASP A 34 19.57 -8.20 -25.79
C ASP A 34 20.95 -8.83 -25.56
N LYS A 35 22.01 -8.03 -25.70
CA LYS A 35 23.37 -8.47 -25.44
C LYS A 35 23.59 -8.72 -23.95
N LEU A 36 23.12 -7.83 -23.08
CA LEU A 36 23.27 -7.97 -21.64
C LEU A 36 22.57 -9.23 -21.12
N MET A 37 21.35 -9.50 -21.56
CA MET A 37 20.59 -10.71 -21.22
C MET A 37 21.29 -12.00 -21.66
N LYS A 38 22.02 -11.97 -22.77
CA LYS A 38 22.75 -13.14 -23.29
C LYS A 38 24.12 -13.38 -22.63
N GLN A 39 24.77 -12.30 -22.18
CA GLN A 39 26.20 -12.36 -21.78
C GLN A 39 26.41 -12.20 -20.27
N ASN A 40 25.39 -11.82 -19.50
CA ASN A 40 25.54 -11.60 -18.08
C ASN A 40 24.58 -12.50 -17.28
N PRO A 41 24.91 -12.79 -16.01
CA PRO A 41 23.98 -13.43 -15.08
C PRO A 41 22.66 -12.69 -15.04
N ASN A 42 21.57 -13.42 -15.20
CA ASN A 42 20.24 -12.81 -15.15
C ASN A 42 19.19 -13.77 -14.57
N THR A 43 18.12 -13.22 -14.07
CA THR A 43 16.99 -13.94 -13.50
C THR A 43 15.72 -13.09 -13.57
N ILE A 44 14.64 -13.57 -12.99
CA ILE A 44 13.36 -12.85 -12.90
C ILE A 44 13.04 -12.51 -11.45
N ILE A 45 12.38 -11.35 -11.27
CA ILE A 45 11.96 -10.79 -10.00
C ILE A 45 10.44 -10.65 -9.99
N LYS A 46 9.81 -11.10 -8.93
CA LYS A 46 8.38 -10.92 -8.68
C LYS A 46 8.11 -9.53 -8.08
N THR A 47 7.07 -8.87 -8.62
CA THR A 47 6.77 -7.46 -8.33
C THR A 47 5.31 -7.19 -8.02
N SER A 48 4.49 -8.22 -7.76
CA SER A 48 3.04 -8.10 -7.57
C SER A 48 2.53 -8.96 -6.42
N GLY A 49 1.33 -8.71 -5.97
CA GLY A 49 0.64 -9.49 -4.95
C GLY A 49 1.42 -9.60 -3.64
N LEU A 50 1.36 -10.75 -3.00
CA LEU A 50 1.96 -10.99 -1.69
C LEU A 50 3.50 -10.84 -1.68
N ASP A 51 4.16 -11.03 -2.82
CA ASP A 51 5.62 -10.88 -2.94
C ASP A 51 6.11 -9.43 -2.73
N VAL A 52 5.18 -8.45 -2.78
CA VAL A 52 5.44 -7.03 -2.50
C VAL A 52 4.52 -6.44 -1.41
N GLY A 53 3.78 -7.28 -0.69
CA GLY A 53 2.92 -6.85 0.41
C GLY A 53 1.56 -6.30 0.00
N LEU A 54 1.12 -6.60 -1.22
CA LEU A 54 -0.21 -6.30 -1.76
C LEU A 54 -1.11 -7.54 -1.68
N PRO A 55 -2.44 -7.40 -1.79
CA PRO A 55 -3.34 -8.53 -1.97
C PRO A 55 -2.94 -9.42 -3.15
N ASP A 56 -3.24 -10.72 -3.05
CA ASP A 56 -2.96 -11.67 -4.12
C ASP A 56 -3.59 -11.23 -5.45
N GLY A 57 -2.81 -11.34 -6.54
CA GLY A 57 -3.23 -10.92 -7.88
C GLY A 57 -3.28 -9.40 -8.11
N GLN A 58 -2.96 -8.57 -7.14
CA GLN A 58 -2.88 -7.12 -7.33
C GLN A 58 -1.54 -6.75 -7.96
N MET A 59 -1.58 -5.93 -9.02
CA MET A 59 -0.40 -5.37 -9.67
C MET A 59 0.40 -4.49 -8.71
N GLY A 60 1.74 -4.52 -8.85
CA GLY A 60 2.65 -3.62 -8.15
C GLY A 60 2.51 -2.16 -8.63
N ASN A 61 3.21 -1.29 -7.95
CA ASN A 61 3.35 0.12 -8.32
C ASN A 61 4.69 0.66 -7.83
N SER A 62 5.10 1.83 -8.33
CA SER A 62 6.42 2.38 -8.03
C SER A 62 6.63 2.70 -6.55
N GLU A 63 5.59 3.16 -5.82
CA GLU A 63 5.70 3.46 -4.38
C GLU A 63 6.01 2.18 -3.58
N VAL A 64 5.20 1.15 -3.78
CA VAL A 64 5.37 -0.16 -3.12
C VAL A 64 6.69 -0.80 -3.56
N GLY A 65 7.00 -0.78 -4.85
CA GLY A 65 8.21 -1.37 -5.42
C GLY A 65 9.47 -0.78 -4.79
N HIS A 66 9.63 0.55 -4.85
CA HIS A 66 10.81 1.23 -4.30
C HIS A 66 10.92 1.09 -2.78
N THR A 67 9.77 1.09 -2.06
CA THR A 67 9.76 0.85 -0.62
C THR A 67 10.28 -0.56 -0.27
N ASN A 68 9.83 -1.59 -0.99
CA ASN A 68 10.31 -2.97 -0.76
C ASN A 68 11.80 -3.13 -1.08
N ILE A 69 12.26 -2.52 -2.20
CA ILE A 69 13.66 -2.54 -2.60
C ILE A 69 14.53 -1.92 -1.49
N GLY A 70 14.21 -0.67 -1.11
CA GLY A 70 14.99 0.08 -0.13
C GLY A 70 14.94 -0.49 1.28
N ALA A 71 13.81 -1.08 1.67
CA ALA A 71 13.65 -1.72 2.98
C ALA A 71 14.31 -3.10 3.08
N GLY A 72 14.62 -3.76 1.96
CA GLY A 72 15.17 -5.11 1.94
C GLY A 72 14.23 -6.17 2.57
N ARG A 73 12.94 -5.88 2.60
CA ARG A 73 11.89 -6.74 3.19
C ARG A 73 10.55 -6.47 2.52
N ILE A 74 9.62 -7.44 2.61
CA ILE A 74 8.25 -7.18 2.18
C ILE A 74 7.61 -6.19 3.16
N VAL A 75 7.17 -5.05 2.63
CA VAL A 75 6.43 -4.03 3.38
C VAL A 75 4.95 -4.20 3.06
N TYR A 76 4.23 -4.86 3.95
CA TYR A 76 2.81 -5.13 3.76
C TYR A 76 1.99 -3.85 3.86
N GLN A 77 1.13 -3.60 2.86
CA GLN A 77 0.08 -2.60 2.95
C GLN A 77 -0.93 -3.00 4.04
N GLU A 78 -1.60 -2.02 4.66
CA GLU A 78 -2.43 -2.28 5.85
C GLU A 78 -3.50 -3.37 5.63
N LEU A 79 -4.16 -3.39 4.49
CA LEU A 79 -5.11 -4.45 4.13
C LEU A 79 -4.46 -5.83 4.21
N THR A 80 -3.31 -6.00 3.57
CA THR A 80 -2.60 -7.27 3.52
C THR A 80 -1.97 -7.63 4.86
N ARG A 81 -1.43 -6.64 5.57
CA ARG A 81 -0.83 -6.78 6.90
C ARG A 81 -1.84 -7.34 7.91
N ILE A 82 -3.03 -6.74 7.97
CA ILE A 82 -4.08 -7.17 8.89
C ILE A 82 -4.64 -8.53 8.47
N THR A 83 -4.89 -8.74 7.17
CA THR A 83 -5.36 -10.03 6.65
C THR A 83 -4.37 -11.15 6.97
N LYS A 84 -3.07 -10.91 6.75
CA LYS A 84 -2.01 -11.87 7.09
C LYS A 84 -1.95 -12.16 8.59
N SER A 85 -2.06 -11.14 9.45
CA SER A 85 -2.12 -11.31 10.89
C SER A 85 -3.29 -12.21 11.33
N ILE A 86 -4.44 -12.13 10.64
CA ILE A 86 -5.59 -13.00 10.87
C ILE A 86 -5.27 -14.44 10.45
N GLU A 87 -4.64 -14.63 9.30
CA GLU A 87 -4.28 -15.94 8.73
C GLU A 87 -3.19 -16.63 9.56
N ASP A 88 -2.18 -15.91 9.99
CA ASP A 88 -1.09 -16.39 10.84
C ASP A 88 -1.56 -16.63 12.30
N GLY A 89 -2.67 -16.01 12.71
CA GLY A 89 -3.29 -16.20 14.02
C GLY A 89 -2.85 -15.21 15.11
N ASP A 90 -1.83 -14.38 14.88
CA ASP A 90 -1.35 -13.39 15.84
C ASP A 90 -2.33 -12.23 16.06
N PHE A 91 -3.26 -11.97 15.13
CA PHE A 91 -4.41 -11.08 15.32
C PHE A 91 -5.18 -11.43 16.62
N PHE A 92 -5.35 -12.70 16.93
CA PHE A 92 -6.12 -13.15 18.09
C PHE A 92 -5.38 -13.02 19.43
N SER A 93 -4.12 -12.62 19.39
CA SER A 93 -3.30 -12.23 20.53
C SER A 93 -2.92 -10.75 20.53
N ASN A 94 -3.47 -9.95 19.63
CA ASN A 94 -3.22 -8.51 19.58
C ASN A 94 -3.61 -7.87 20.91
N GLU A 95 -2.63 -7.18 21.52
CA GLU A 95 -2.74 -6.69 22.89
C GLU A 95 -3.91 -5.72 23.07
N GLU A 96 -4.06 -4.74 22.17
CA GLU A 96 -5.07 -3.70 22.32
C GLU A 96 -6.49 -4.22 22.05
N LEU A 97 -6.65 -5.12 21.06
CA LEU A 97 -7.93 -5.78 20.82
C LEU A 97 -8.33 -6.71 21.99
N CYS A 98 -7.39 -7.39 22.59
CA CYS A 98 -7.64 -8.20 23.79
C CYS A 98 -8.02 -7.32 24.98
N LYS A 99 -7.31 -6.20 25.20
CA LYS A 99 -7.63 -5.24 26.28
C LYS A 99 -9.04 -4.67 26.14
N ALA A 100 -9.50 -4.39 24.91
CA ALA A 100 -10.87 -3.91 24.69
C ALA A 100 -11.92 -4.89 25.21
N ILE A 101 -11.73 -6.18 24.98
CA ILE A 101 -12.65 -7.21 25.49
C ILE A 101 -12.52 -7.38 27.00
N GLU A 102 -11.31 -7.36 27.54
CA GLU A 102 -11.10 -7.48 29.00
C GLU A 102 -11.69 -6.26 29.75
N ASN A 103 -11.60 -5.05 29.18
CA ASN A 103 -12.28 -3.86 29.72
C ASN A 103 -13.78 -4.08 29.84
N CYS A 104 -14.43 -4.61 28.80
CA CYS A 104 -15.85 -4.92 28.83
C CYS A 104 -16.21 -5.92 29.93
N LYS A 105 -15.42 -6.97 30.09
CA LYS A 105 -15.62 -7.96 31.15
C LYS A 105 -15.49 -7.37 32.56
N GLN A 106 -14.45 -6.55 32.77
CA GLN A 106 -14.20 -5.94 34.08
C GLN A 106 -15.29 -4.93 34.49
N ASN A 107 -15.83 -4.19 33.50
CA ASN A 107 -16.84 -3.16 33.74
C ASN A 107 -18.27 -3.67 33.54
N ASN A 108 -18.47 -4.93 33.15
CA ASN A 108 -19.77 -5.49 32.77
C ASN A 108 -20.48 -4.60 31.73
N SER A 109 -19.71 -4.23 30.69
CA SER A 109 -20.10 -3.30 29.65
C SER A 109 -20.05 -3.94 28.26
N LYS A 110 -20.31 -3.17 27.20
CA LYS A 110 -20.49 -3.68 25.83
C LYS A 110 -19.26 -3.48 24.98
N LEU A 111 -19.05 -4.36 24.00
CA LEU A 111 -18.11 -4.16 22.91
C LEU A 111 -18.85 -3.66 21.67
N HIS A 112 -18.49 -2.49 21.21
CA HIS A 112 -18.96 -1.92 19.95
C HIS A 112 -17.91 -2.06 18.87
N ILE A 113 -18.31 -2.54 17.69
CA ILE A 113 -17.44 -2.63 16.52
C ILE A 113 -18.02 -1.72 15.45
N MET A 114 -17.25 -0.77 14.92
CA MET A 114 -17.73 0.15 13.91
C MET A 114 -16.78 0.19 12.70
N GLY A 115 -17.33 0.51 11.52
CA GLY A 115 -16.54 0.66 10.29
C GLY A 115 -17.29 0.34 9.01
N LEU A 116 -16.59 0.53 7.89
CA LEU A 116 -17.14 0.33 6.55
C LEU A 116 -17.30 -1.16 6.24
N LEU A 117 -18.54 -1.59 6.06
CA LEU A 117 -18.89 -2.99 5.83
C LEU A 117 -18.94 -3.28 4.32
N SER A 118 -17.81 -3.65 3.75
CA SER A 118 -17.70 -4.12 2.37
C SER A 118 -16.44 -4.97 2.17
N ASP A 119 -16.22 -5.46 0.96
CA ASP A 119 -14.99 -6.11 0.50
C ASP A 119 -14.18 -5.24 -0.48
N GLY A 120 -14.51 -3.96 -0.59
CA GLY A 120 -13.83 -3.01 -1.48
C GLY A 120 -12.34 -2.82 -1.17
N GLY A 121 -11.91 -3.03 0.09
CA GLY A 121 -10.50 -3.07 0.46
C GLY A 121 -9.76 -1.73 0.44
N VAL A 122 -10.47 -0.61 0.28
CA VAL A 122 -9.88 0.74 0.24
C VAL A 122 -9.74 1.36 1.64
N HIS A 123 -10.78 1.25 2.46
CA HIS A 123 -10.79 1.81 3.83
C HIS A 123 -10.84 0.73 4.91
N SER A 124 -11.41 -0.41 4.58
CA SER A 124 -11.67 -1.54 5.46
C SER A 124 -11.86 -2.81 4.64
N HIS A 125 -12.00 -3.94 5.32
CA HIS A 125 -12.46 -5.18 4.69
C HIS A 125 -13.32 -5.96 5.67
N GLN A 126 -14.50 -6.47 5.23
CA GLN A 126 -15.44 -7.21 6.09
C GLN A 126 -14.81 -8.41 6.83
N ARG A 127 -13.77 -9.05 6.26
CA ARG A 127 -13.03 -10.15 6.93
C ARG A 127 -12.43 -9.71 8.26
N HIS A 128 -12.00 -8.45 8.36
CA HIS A 128 -11.41 -7.92 9.59
C HIS A 128 -12.45 -7.78 10.69
N LEU A 129 -13.68 -7.33 10.36
CA LEU A 129 -14.82 -7.35 11.28
C LEU A 129 -15.12 -8.78 11.75
N PHE A 130 -15.14 -9.76 10.83
CA PHE A 130 -15.39 -11.15 11.18
C PHE A 130 -14.32 -11.73 12.12
N ALA A 131 -13.08 -11.25 11.99
CA ALA A 131 -11.99 -11.63 12.89
C ALA A 131 -12.18 -11.04 14.31
N VAL A 132 -12.69 -9.80 14.44
CA VAL A 132 -13.03 -9.23 15.76
C VAL A 132 -14.15 -10.01 16.43
N LEU A 133 -15.19 -10.41 15.67
CA LEU A 133 -16.26 -11.29 16.20
C LEU A 133 -15.70 -12.65 16.65
N GLU A 134 -14.78 -13.23 15.88
CA GLU A 134 -14.09 -14.47 16.24
C GLU A 134 -13.24 -14.30 17.51
N LEU A 135 -12.54 -13.18 17.64
CA LEU A 135 -11.76 -12.87 18.84
C LEU A 135 -12.68 -12.79 20.07
N ALA A 136 -13.82 -12.10 19.97
CA ALA A 136 -14.80 -12.01 21.06
C ALA A 136 -15.30 -13.41 21.47
N LYS A 137 -15.64 -14.27 20.49
CA LYS A 137 -16.01 -15.67 20.73
C LYS A 137 -14.91 -16.44 21.45
N ARG A 138 -13.67 -16.37 20.97
CA ARG A 138 -12.51 -17.05 21.60
C ARG A 138 -12.27 -16.60 23.03
N LYS A 139 -12.56 -15.33 23.32
CA LYS A 139 -12.49 -14.78 24.67
C LYS A 139 -13.74 -15.07 25.52
N GLY A 140 -14.78 -15.73 24.99
CA GLY A 140 -16.02 -16.00 25.70
C GLY A 140 -16.79 -14.74 26.07
N PHE A 141 -16.84 -13.77 25.15
CA PHE A 141 -17.57 -12.51 25.32
C PHE A 141 -18.65 -12.36 24.25
N GLU A 142 -19.91 -12.21 24.66
CA GLU A 142 -21.08 -12.26 23.76
C GLU A 142 -21.78 -10.90 23.60
N ASP A 143 -21.54 -9.93 24.49
CA ASP A 143 -22.23 -8.63 24.49
C ASP A 143 -21.59 -7.67 23.47
N VAL A 144 -21.71 -8.04 22.19
CA VAL A 144 -21.05 -7.41 21.04
C VAL A 144 -22.07 -6.77 20.11
N TYR A 145 -21.85 -5.52 19.72
CA TYR A 145 -22.72 -4.74 18.86
C TYR A 145 -21.97 -4.13 17.68
N VAL A 146 -22.57 -4.17 16.49
CA VAL A 146 -21.93 -3.65 15.26
C VAL A 146 -22.66 -2.44 14.73
N HIS A 147 -21.91 -1.40 14.45
CA HIS A 147 -22.35 -0.19 13.75
C HIS A 147 -21.81 -0.24 12.33
N CYS A 148 -22.66 -0.60 11.37
CA CYS A 148 -22.26 -0.84 9.98
C CYS A 148 -22.30 0.47 9.19
N PHE A 149 -21.15 0.87 8.63
CA PHE A 149 -21.13 1.93 7.62
C PHE A 149 -21.25 1.27 6.24
N LEU A 150 -22.16 1.81 5.41
CA LEU A 150 -22.47 1.24 4.08
C LEU A 150 -21.66 1.95 3.00
N ASP A 151 -21.16 1.18 2.03
CA ASP A 151 -20.18 1.65 1.05
C ASP A 151 -20.82 2.33 -0.18
N GLY A 152 -21.11 1.59 -1.23
CA GLY A 152 -21.70 2.09 -2.46
C GLY A 152 -20.80 3.00 -3.32
N ARG A 153 -19.50 3.12 -2.96
CA ARG A 153 -18.50 3.92 -3.66
C ARG A 153 -17.29 3.11 -4.09
N ASP A 154 -16.74 2.31 -3.19
CA ASP A 154 -15.65 1.37 -3.47
C ASP A 154 -16.23 0.01 -3.91
N THR A 155 -17.53 -0.15 -3.80
CA THR A 155 -18.35 -1.28 -4.25
C THR A 155 -19.60 -0.76 -4.99
N PRO A 156 -20.34 -1.61 -5.73
CA PRO A 156 -21.55 -1.18 -6.45
C PRO A 156 -22.55 -0.45 -5.54
N PRO A 157 -23.24 0.57 -6.06
CA PRO A 157 -24.07 1.49 -5.24
C PRO A 157 -25.22 0.84 -4.47
N ALA A 158 -25.69 -0.35 -4.87
CA ALA A 158 -26.79 -1.08 -4.25
C ALA A 158 -26.35 -2.52 -3.90
N SER A 159 -25.36 -2.64 -3.05
CA SER A 159 -24.74 -3.93 -2.67
C SER A 159 -24.74 -4.21 -1.17
N ALA A 160 -25.14 -3.24 -0.34
CA ALA A 160 -25.07 -3.32 1.12
C ALA A 160 -25.88 -4.47 1.71
N GLU A 161 -27.02 -4.82 1.12
CA GLU A 161 -27.83 -5.95 1.59
C GLU A 161 -27.03 -7.26 1.63
N ASN A 162 -26.23 -7.53 0.58
CA ASN A 162 -25.39 -8.72 0.53
C ASN A 162 -24.35 -8.76 1.66
N TYR A 163 -23.77 -7.61 2.01
CA TYR A 163 -22.78 -7.53 3.10
C TYR A 163 -23.44 -7.67 4.48
N ILE A 164 -24.63 -7.11 4.67
CA ILE A 164 -25.42 -7.29 5.90
C ILE A 164 -25.80 -8.74 6.08
N LEU A 165 -26.32 -9.41 5.06
CA LEU A 165 -26.70 -10.84 5.14
C LEU A 165 -25.50 -11.72 5.46
N LYS A 166 -24.34 -11.48 4.86
CA LYS A 166 -23.09 -12.17 5.20
C LYS A 166 -22.67 -11.94 6.65
N LEU A 167 -22.82 -10.71 7.14
CA LEU A 167 -22.50 -10.37 8.53
C LEU A 167 -23.44 -11.10 9.49
N GLU A 168 -24.74 -11.09 9.24
CA GLU A 168 -25.74 -11.78 10.07
C GLU A 168 -25.50 -13.31 10.08
N GLU A 169 -25.14 -13.90 8.91
CA GLU A 169 -24.73 -15.31 8.82
C GLU A 169 -23.52 -15.60 9.71
N LYS A 170 -22.48 -14.73 9.67
CA LYS A 170 -21.28 -14.88 10.50
C LYS A 170 -21.55 -14.71 11.99
N MET A 171 -22.39 -13.77 12.36
CA MET A 171 -22.84 -13.59 13.74
C MET A 171 -23.58 -14.83 14.24
N LYS A 172 -24.48 -15.38 13.42
CA LYS A 172 -25.21 -16.61 13.75
C LYS A 172 -24.28 -17.83 13.87
N GLU A 173 -23.35 -17.99 12.92
CA GLU A 173 -22.33 -19.06 12.94
C GLU A 173 -21.50 -19.03 14.23
N LYS A 174 -21.10 -17.84 14.64
CA LYS A 174 -20.26 -17.65 15.83
C LYS A 174 -21.04 -17.58 17.14
N GLY A 175 -22.34 -17.32 17.10
CA GLY A 175 -23.18 -17.08 18.27
C GLY A 175 -22.87 -15.76 18.96
N VAL A 176 -22.23 -14.79 18.28
CA VAL A 176 -21.76 -13.52 18.85
C VAL A 176 -22.13 -12.36 17.92
N GLY A 177 -22.62 -11.27 18.51
CA GLY A 177 -22.85 -10.01 17.83
C GLY A 177 -24.30 -9.76 17.45
N LYS A 178 -24.66 -8.48 17.41
CA LYS A 178 -25.93 -7.95 16.90
C LYS A 178 -25.66 -6.63 16.17
N ILE A 179 -26.40 -6.34 15.09
CA ILE A 179 -26.33 -5.03 14.44
C ILE A 179 -27.11 -4.03 15.27
N ALA A 180 -26.47 -2.92 15.64
CA ALA A 180 -27.07 -1.84 16.42
C ALA A 180 -27.49 -0.66 15.54
N THR A 181 -26.68 -0.29 14.55
CA THR A 181 -26.98 0.80 13.61
C THR A 181 -26.46 0.50 12.22
N ILE A 182 -27.08 1.11 11.21
CA ILE A 182 -26.50 1.23 9.87
C ILE A 182 -26.47 2.71 9.46
N ALA A 183 -25.49 3.12 8.68
CA ALA A 183 -25.40 4.48 8.13
C ALA A 183 -24.59 4.48 6.83
N GLY A 184 -25.02 5.17 5.81
CA GLY A 184 -24.22 5.39 4.63
C GLY A 184 -22.92 6.13 4.96
N ARG A 185 -21.84 5.81 4.26
CA ARG A 185 -20.51 6.45 4.45
C ARG A 185 -20.53 7.97 4.24
N PHE A 186 -21.50 8.50 3.52
CA PHE A 186 -21.73 9.93 3.37
C PHE A 186 -21.91 10.64 4.72
N TYR A 187 -22.47 9.96 5.72
CA TYR A 187 -22.68 10.47 7.08
C TYR A 187 -21.55 10.05 8.02
N ALA A 188 -21.21 8.77 8.04
CA ALA A 188 -20.30 8.20 9.03
C ALA A 188 -18.83 8.34 8.68
N MET A 189 -18.50 8.72 7.45
CA MET A 189 -17.13 8.77 6.94
C MET A 189 -16.86 10.08 6.17
N ASP A 190 -17.36 11.19 6.66
CA ASP A 190 -17.00 12.52 6.14
C ASP A 190 -15.52 12.80 6.43
N ARG A 191 -14.90 13.65 5.61
CA ARG A 191 -13.51 14.13 5.77
C ARG A 191 -13.35 15.61 5.41
N ASP A 192 -14.49 16.30 5.26
CA ASP A 192 -14.58 17.67 4.75
C ASP A 192 -15.25 18.61 5.77
N LYS A 193 -15.23 18.19 7.05
CA LYS A 193 -15.82 18.93 8.18
C LYS A 193 -17.30 19.29 8.00
N ARG A 194 -18.03 18.39 7.35
CA ARG A 194 -19.48 18.50 7.21
C ARG A 194 -20.16 17.96 8.47
N TRP A 195 -19.96 18.67 9.58
CA TRP A 195 -20.35 18.21 10.91
C TRP A 195 -21.81 17.81 11.06
N GLN A 196 -22.74 18.43 10.31
CA GLN A 196 -24.16 18.04 10.29
C GLN A 196 -24.38 16.60 9.77
N ARG A 197 -23.48 16.07 8.94
CA ARG A 197 -23.53 14.68 8.49
C ARG A 197 -23.00 13.76 9.58
N VAL A 198 -21.83 14.10 10.11
CA VAL A 198 -21.15 13.33 11.17
C VAL A 198 -22.04 13.24 12.41
N GLN A 199 -22.70 14.35 12.78
CA GLN A 199 -23.63 14.41 13.92
C GLN A 199 -24.76 13.38 13.80
N LYS A 200 -25.37 13.23 12.62
CA LYS A 200 -26.44 12.22 12.43
C LYS A 200 -25.97 10.80 12.71
N ALA A 201 -24.76 10.45 12.25
CA ALA A 201 -24.18 9.13 12.53
C ALA A 201 -23.82 8.96 14.01
N TYR A 202 -23.23 9.99 14.63
CA TYR A 202 -22.97 10.03 16.06
C TYR A 202 -24.25 9.87 16.89
N ASP A 203 -25.30 10.64 16.58
CA ASP A 203 -26.57 10.60 17.31
C ASP A 203 -27.20 9.21 17.25
N ALA A 204 -27.12 8.53 16.09
CA ALA A 204 -27.58 7.15 15.97
C ALA A 204 -26.79 6.17 16.85
N MET A 205 -25.47 6.27 16.90
CA MET A 205 -24.63 5.35 17.66
C MET A 205 -24.63 5.63 19.17
N VAL A 206 -24.67 6.91 19.57
CA VAL A 206 -24.49 7.31 20.98
C VAL A 206 -25.80 7.68 21.66
N LYS A 207 -26.73 8.35 20.94
CA LYS A 207 -28.00 8.79 21.53
C LYS A 207 -29.17 7.86 21.21
N GLY A 208 -29.00 6.94 20.21
CA GLY A 208 -30.07 6.10 19.70
C GLY A 208 -31.10 6.88 18.90
N GLU A 209 -30.69 8.01 18.33
CA GLU A 209 -31.54 8.93 17.56
C GLU A 209 -31.25 8.80 16.06
N GLY A 210 -32.27 8.53 15.28
CA GLY A 210 -32.16 8.31 13.83
C GLY A 210 -33.42 7.69 13.26
N VAL A 211 -33.35 7.24 12.02
CA VAL A 211 -34.42 6.42 11.42
C VAL A 211 -34.54 5.12 12.24
N LYS A 212 -35.76 4.67 12.50
CA LYS A 212 -36.03 3.47 13.31
C LYS A 212 -36.34 2.29 12.39
N ALA A 213 -35.71 1.15 12.65
CA ALA A 213 -36.01 -0.10 11.97
C ALA A 213 -35.90 -1.30 12.95
N THR A 214 -36.51 -2.41 12.61
CA THR A 214 -36.43 -3.64 13.39
C THR A 214 -35.36 -4.61 12.90
N SER A 215 -34.83 -4.40 11.70
CA SER A 215 -33.66 -5.11 11.17
C SER A 215 -32.89 -4.24 10.17
N ALA A 216 -31.61 -4.54 9.98
CA ALA A 216 -30.75 -3.85 9.03
C ALA A 216 -31.20 -4.07 7.58
N VAL A 217 -31.61 -5.29 7.24
CA VAL A 217 -32.11 -5.63 5.88
C VAL A 217 -33.34 -4.81 5.55
N MET A 218 -34.36 -4.78 6.43
CA MET A 218 -35.58 -3.99 6.20
C MET A 218 -35.28 -2.49 6.06
N ALA A 219 -34.29 -1.97 6.79
CA ALA A 219 -33.87 -0.59 6.67
C ALA A 219 -33.25 -0.28 5.30
N ILE A 220 -32.41 -1.17 4.77
CA ILE A 220 -31.81 -1.03 3.45
C ILE A 220 -32.89 -1.14 2.35
N GLU A 221 -33.77 -2.13 2.42
CA GLU A 221 -34.87 -2.29 1.48
C GLU A 221 -35.78 -1.04 1.44
N ALA A 222 -36.14 -0.50 2.62
CA ALA A 222 -36.94 0.71 2.71
C ALA A 222 -36.22 1.97 2.16
N SER A 223 -34.90 2.01 2.24
CA SER A 223 -34.08 3.07 1.66
C SER A 223 -34.05 2.93 0.13
N TYR A 224 -33.82 1.72 -0.39
CA TYR A 224 -33.77 1.44 -1.83
C TYR A 224 -35.14 1.71 -2.52
N GLN A 225 -36.24 1.45 -1.84
CA GLN A 225 -37.57 1.83 -2.34
C GLN A 225 -37.75 3.34 -2.55
N LYS A 226 -36.93 4.16 -1.87
CA LYS A 226 -36.86 5.62 -2.01
C LYS A 226 -35.75 6.06 -2.98
N GLU A 227 -35.11 5.14 -3.68
CA GLU A 227 -33.96 5.39 -4.55
C GLU A 227 -32.75 5.98 -3.82
N VAL A 228 -32.63 5.74 -2.49
CA VAL A 228 -31.51 6.13 -1.66
C VAL A 228 -30.64 4.89 -1.42
N PHE A 229 -29.49 4.84 -2.10
CA PHE A 229 -28.59 3.69 -2.11
C PHE A 229 -27.49 3.80 -1.04
N ASP A 230 -26.68 2.76 -0.91
CA ASP A 230 -25.72 2.48 0.15
C ASP A 230 -25.01 3.71 0.73
N GLU A 231 -24.32 4.47 -0.10
CA GLU A 231 -23.53 5.64 0.32
C GLU A 231 -24.37 6.66 1.10
N PHE A 232 -25.65 6.80 0.73
CA PHE A 232 -26.54 7.86 1.21
C PHE A 232 -27.63 7.37 2.17
N VAL A 233 -27.61 6.10 2.58
CA VAL A 233 -28.58 5.55 3.55
C VAL A 233 -28.50 6.36 4.85
N GLU A 234 -29.65 6.92 5.26
CA GLU A 234 -29.71 7.73 6.47
C GLU A 234 -29.39 6.89 7.72
N PRO A 235 -28.67 7.48 8.70
CA PRO A 235 -28.36 6.82 9.96
C PRO A 235 -29.60 6.23 10.60
N THR A 236 -29.61 4.91 10.73
CA THR A 236 -30.76 4.12 11.17
C THR A 236 -30.38 3.30 12.40
N VAL A 237 -31.18 3.38 13.42
CA VAL A 237 -31.04 2.65 14.69
C VAL A 237 -31.90 1.40 14.65
N ILE A 238 -31.31 0.26 14.97
CA ILE A 238 -32.05 -1.02 15.04
C ILE A 238 -32.66 -1.15 16.43
N TYR A 239 -33.96 -1.42 16.47
CA TYR A 239 -34.76 -1.53 17.68
C TYR A 239 -35.15 -2.97 17.98
N SER A 240 -35.13 -3.32 19.27
CA SER A 240 -35.72 -4.57 19.80
C SER A 240 -36.89 -4.15 20.71
N GLY A 241 -38.12 -4.31 20.23
CA GLY A 241 -39.30 -3.68 20.86
C GLY A 241 -39.19 -2.15 20.80
N ASP A 242 -39.32 -1.49 21.95
CA ASP A 242 -39.33 -0.03 22.06
C ASP A 242 -37.96 0.60 22.36
N LYS A 243 -36.89 -0.21 22.40
CA LYS A 243 -35.54 0.26 22.77
C LYS A 243 -34.53 -0.02 21.63
N PRO A 244 -33.52 0.86 21.44
CA PRO A 244 -32.36 0.54 20.62
C PRO A 244 -31.73 -0.77 21.04
N VAL A 245 -31.25 -1.55 20.09
CA VAL A 245 -30.50 -2.80 20.36
C VAL A 245 -29.28 -2.49 21.23
N ALA A 246 -28.55 -1.43 20.95
CA ALA A 246 -27.52 -0.87 21.81
C ALA A 246 -27.18 0.56 21.42
N THR A 247 -26.65 1.31 22.39
CA THR A 247 -25.98 2.60 22.23
C THR A 247 -24.63 2.55 22.93
N ILE A 248 -23.67 3.36 22.47
CA ILE A 248 -22.34 3.48 23.10
C ILE A 248 -22.51 4.27 24.40
N GLU A 249 -22.04 3.70 25.51
CA GLU A 249 -22.17 4.25 26.86
C GLU A 249 -20.83 4.29 27.58
N ASN A 250 -20.79 4.87 28.76
CA ASN A 250 -19.59 4.92 29.58
C ASN A 250 -19.06 3.51 29.91
N ASN A 251 -17.75 3.36 29.90
CA ASN A 251 -16.99 2.13 30.14
C ASN A 251 -17.12 1.08 29.02
N ASP A 252 -17.90 1.33 27.98
CA ASP A 252 -17.90 0.45 26.80
C ASP A 252 -16.54 0.47 26.09
N SER A 253 -16.27 -0.58 25.34
CA SER A 253 -15.14 -0.58 24.40
C SER A 253 -15.64 -0.39 22.98
N VAL A 254 -14.90 0.37 22.20
CA VAL A 254 -15.17 0.59 20.78
C VAL A 254 -13.97 0.16 19.95
N VAL A 255 -14.18 -0.69 18.95
CA VAL A 255 -13.18 -1.10 17.97
C VAL A 255 -13.57 -0.57 16.60
N PHE A 256 -12.76 0.32 16.02
CA PHE A 256 -12.97 0.84 14.68
C PHE A 256 -12.06 0.11 13.69
N PHE A 257 -12.63 -0.74 12.84
CA PHE A 257 -11.86 -1.66 12.00
C PHE A 257 -11.43 -1.09 10.64
N ASN A 258 -11.66 0.20 10.37
CA ASN A 258 -11.07 0.87 9.22
C ASN A 258 -9.54 0.97 9.39
N PHE A 259 -8.78 0.69 8.33
CA PHE A 259 -7.33 0.83 8.34
C PHE A 259 -6.83 2.08 7.59
N ARG A 260 -7.66 2.72 6.76
CA ARG A 260 -7.32 4.00 6.12
C ARG A 260 -7.84 5.16 6.96
N PRO A 261 -6.96 6.12 7.36
CA PRO A 261 -7.25 7.09 8.39
C PRO A 261 -8.14 8.27 7.94
N ASP A 262 -8.04 8.71 6.67
CA ASP A 262 -8.57 9.99 6.20
C ASP A 262 -10.06 10.22 6.49
N ARG A 263 -10.89 9.18 6.43
CA ARG A 263 -12.33 9.22 6.68
C ARG A 263 -12.75 8.64 8.04
N ALA A 264 -11.78 8.22 8.86
CA ALA A 264 -12.06 7.73 10.20
C ALA A 264 -11.89 8.82 11.27
N ARG A 265 -11.11 9.87 10.98
CA ARG A 265 -10.71 10.91 11.94
C ARG A 265 -11.89 11.64 12.55
N GLU A 266 -12.82 12.15 11.72
CA GLU A 266 -13.88 13.02 12.19
C GLU A 266 -14.82 12.31 13.16
N ILE A 267 -15.37 11.17 12.77
CA ILE A 267 -16.31 10.42 13.63
C ILE A 267 -15.62 9.91 14.90
N THR A 268 -14.34 9.54 14.86
CA THR A 268 -13.59 9.13 16.05
C THR A 268 -13.46 10.28 17.04
N ARG A 269 -13.08 11.49 16.58
CA ARG A 269 -12.95 12.66 17.45
C ARG A 269 -14.25 13.01 18.19
N THR A 270 -15.41 12.82 17.56
CA THR A 270 -16.71 13.08 18.23
C THR A 270 -16.95 12.21 19.46
N ILE A 271 -16.26 11.06 19.56
CA ILE A 271 -16.44 10.09 20.65
C ILE A 271 -15.34 10.23 21.71
N VAL A 272 -14.09 10.52 21.27
CA VAL A 272 -12.91 10.43 22.15
C VAL A 272 -12.34 11.77 22.57
N ASP A 273 -12.62 12.84 21.82
CA ASP A 273 -12.02 14.15 22.05
C ASP A 273 -12.95 15.02 22.93
N LYS A 274 -12.55 15.26 24.18
CA LYS A 274 -13.32 16.05 25.14
C LYS A 274 -13.36 17.55 24.79
N ASP A 275 -12.43 17.99 23.95
CA ASP A 275 -12.37 19.38 23.48
C ASP A 275 -13.16 19.59 22.17
N PHE A 276 -13.82 18.52 21.67
CA PHE A 276 -14.67 18.61 20.48
C PHE A 276 -15.89 19.52 20.74
N ASN A 277 -16.08 20.53 19.90
CA ASN A 277 -17.09 21.58 20.11
C ASN A 277 -17.91 21.97 18.87
N GLU A 278 -17.85 21.17 17.80
CA GLU A 278 -18.57 21.48 16.56
C GLU A 278 -20.08 21.15 16.65
N PHE A 279 -20.47 20.25 17.55
CA PHE A 279 -21.84 19.98 17.98
C PHE A 279 -21.84 19.32 19.36
N GLU A 280 -23.04 19.25 19.99
CA GLU A 280 -23.17 18.69 21.34
C GLU A 280 -22.95 17.18 21.38
N THR A 281 -21.90 16.75 22.11
CA THR A 281 -21.57 15.36 22.36
C THR A 281 -21.76 14.98 23.83
N LYS A 282 -21.92 13.69 24.13
CA LYS A 282 -21.86 13.17 25.48
C LYS A 282 -20.40 13.05 25.92
N ASP A 283 -20.10 13.40 27.17
CA ASP A 283 -18.78 13.09 27.75
C ASP A 283 -18.73 11.59 28.05
N LEU A 284 -18.10 10.86 27.14
CA LEU A 284 -17.96 9.40 27.20
C LEU A 284 -16.55 9.02 27.66
N ASN A 285 -16.51 8.11 28.64
CA ASN A 285 -15.27 7.42 29.01
C ASN A 285 -15.30 6.00 28.42
N VAL A 286 -14.84 5.86 27.18
CA VAL A 286 -14.79 4.58 26.46
C VAL A 286 -13.36 4.11 26.27
N HIS A 287 -13.14 2.81 26.19
CA HIS A 287 -11.89 2.26 25.73
C HIS A 287 -11.92 2.12 24.20
N PHE A 288 -11.31 3.08 23.50
CA PHE A 288 -11.39 3.16 22.05
C PHE A 288 -10.14 2.62 21.36
N VAL A 289 -10.31 1.64 20.48
CA VAL A 289 -9.23 1.02 19.69
C VAL A 289 -9.42 1.30 18.22
N CYS A 290 -8.48 2.06 17.64
CA CYS A 290 -8.34 2.24 16.19
C CYS A 290 -7.54 1.07 15.60
N PHE A 291 -7.93 0.55 14.44
CA PHE A 291 -7.11 -0.48 13.79
C PHE A 291 -5.73 0.06 13.43
N THR A 292 -5.66 1.28 12.90
CA THR A 292 -4.41 1.96 12.57
C THR A 292 -4.37 3.34 13.21
N GLN A 293 -3.23 4.00 13.16
CA GLN A 293 -3.10 5.37 13.65
C GLN A 293 -3.83 6.34 12.71
N TYR A 294 -4.97 6.89 13.16
CA TYR A 294 -5.74 7.84 12.35
C TYR A 294 -5.18 9.25 12.40
N ASP A 295 -4.62 9.64 13.54
CA ASP A 295 -4.05 10.96 13.77
C ASP A 295 -3.16 10.90 15.03
N GLU A 296 -1.93 11.42 14.94
CA GLU A 296 -1.00 11.44 16.09
C GLU A 296 -1.47 12.31 17.24
N THR A 297 -2.33 13.29 16.95
CA THR A 297 -2.88 14.22 17.96
C THR A 297 -4.21 13.76 18.55
N MET A 298 -4.71 12.58 18.16
CA MET A 298 -5.99 12.07 18.63
C MET A 298 -5.88 11.55 20.06
N PRO A 299 -6.62 12.12 21.02
CA PRO A 299 -6.55 11.71 22.41
C PRO A 299 -7.36 10.43 22.65
N ASN A 300 -7.07 9.77 23.79
CA ASN A 300 -7.89 8.69 24.34
C ASN A 300 -8.16 7.51 23.38
N VAL A 301 -7.17 7.16 22.54
CA VAL A 301 -7.25 6.03 21.63
C VAL A 301 -6.04 5.10 21.80
N GLU A 302 -6.28 3.81 21.63
CA GLU A 302 -5.27 2.78 21.45
C GLU A 302 -5.20 2.37 19.97
N ILE A 303 -4.05 1.83 19.55
CA ILE A 303 -3.80 1.48 18.15
C ILE A 303 -3.44 0.01 18.06
N ALA A 304 -4.31 -0.79 17.42
CA ALA A 304 -4.11 -2.23 17.27
C ALA A 304 -2.92 -2.57 16.36
N PHE A 305 -2.79 -1.89 15.24
CA PHE A 305 -1.72 -2.05 14.27
C PHE A 305 -0.93 -0.75 14.17
N LYS A 306 0.05 -0.59 15.06
CA LYS A 306 0.90 0.61 15.13
C LYS A 306 1.66 0.81 13.81
N PRO A 307 1.95 2.07 13.41
CA PRO A 307 2.76 2.35 12.23
C PRO A 307 4.10 1.60 12.29
N THR A 308 4.48 0.99 11.17
CA THR A 308 5.76 0.31 11.07
C THR A 308 6.83 1.33 10.72
N ASN A 309 7.71 1.63 11.66
CA ASN A 309 8.91 2.42 11.36
C ASN A 309 9.94 1.51 10.69
N LEU A 310 10.23 1.77 9.43
CA LEU A 310 11.22 1.02 8.66
C LEU A 310 12.63 1.48 9.04
N LYS A 311 13.26 0.79 9.99
CA LYS A 311 14.65 0.99 10.37
C LYS A 311 15.58 0.18 9.46
N ASN A 312 16.84 0.62 9.40
CA ASN A 312 17.88 -0.04 8.65
C ASN A 312 17.48 -0.29 7.18
N THR A 313 16.85 0.73 6.54
CA THR A 313 16.71 0.73 5.08
C THR A 313 18.09 0.77 4.44
N PHE A 314 18.23 0.38 3.17
CA PHE A 314 19.51 0.35 2.48
C PHE A 314 20.30 1.66 2.63
N GLY A 315 19.64 2.81 2.40
CA GLY A 315 20.28 4.13 2.51
C GLY A 315 20.73 4.47 3.92
N GLU A 316 19.89 4.19 4.92
CA GLU A 316 20.24 4.37 6.33
C GLU A 316 21.40 3.48 6.75
N TYR A 317 21.36 2.22 6.32
CA TYR A 317 22.35 1.21 6.71
C TYR A 317 23.73 1.50 6.14
N ILE A 318 23.85 1.81 4.84
CA ILE A 318 25.16 2.15 4.25
C ILE A 318 25.71 3.47 4.77
N SER A 319 24.84 4.45 5.07
CA SER A 319 25.23 5.70 5.74
C SER A 319 25.83 5.43 7.12
N SER A 320 25.24 4.54 7.91
CA SER A 320 25.78 4.17 9.24
C SER A 320 27.15 3.49 9.19
N HIS A 321 27.55 2.97 8.01
CA HIS A 321 28.88 2.41 7.73
C HIS A 321 29.84 3.44 7.12
N GLY A 322 29.45 4.73 7.06
CA GLY A 322 30.28 5.82 6.52
C GLY A 322 30.45 5.77 5.00
N LEU A 323 29.56 5.06 4.30
CA LEU A 323 29.58 4.94 2.84
C LEU A 323 28.76 6.04 2.18
N THR A 324 29.19 6.43 0.97
CA THR A 324 28.55 7.49 0.18
C THR A 324 27.56 6.93 -0.84
N GLN A 325 26.50 7.66 -1.10
CA GLN A 325 25.45 7.23 -2.04
C GLN A 325 24.88 8.39 -2.84
N LEU A 326 24.42 8.08 -4.06
CA LEU A 326 23.72 8.99 -4.94
C LEU A 326 22.33 8.46 -5.25
N ARG A 327 21.33 9.35 -5.21
CA ARG A 327 19.97 9.13 -5.71
C ARG A 327 19.75 10.03 -6.92
N ILE A 328 19.34 9.46 -8.05
CA ILE A 328 19.13 10.22 -9.27
C ILE A 328 17.91 9.71 -10.04
N ALA A 329 17.03 10.63 -10.39
CA ALA A 329 15.89 10.39 -11.28
C ALA A 329 15.38 11.73 -11.83
N GLU A 330 14.51 11.65 -12.83
CA GLU A 330 13.72 12.80 -13.25
C GLU A 330 12.51 13.02 -12.33
N THR A 331 11.85 14.22 -12.45
CA THR A 331 10.81 14.69 -11.51
C THR A 331 9.76 13.65 -11.17
N GLU A 332 9.25 12.90 -12.15
CA GLU A 332 8.17 11.92 -11.98
C GLU A 332 8.56 10.76 -11.03
N LYS A 333 9.83 10.42 -10.98
CA LYS A 333 10.32 9.28 -10.18
C LYS A 333 11.33 9.68 -9.08
N TYR A 334 11.54 10.98 -8.85
CA TYR A 334 12.46 11.45 -7.82
C TYR A 334 12.05 11.02 -6.40
N ALA A 335 10.77 11.14 -6.05
CA ALA A 335 10.25 10.70 -4.76
C ALA A 335 10.42 9.18 -4.57
N HIS A 336 10.39 8.40 -5.67
CA HIS A 336 10.53 6.95 -5.60
C HIS A 336 11.95 6.53 -5.19
N VAL A 337 12.99 7.16 -5.75
CA VAL A 337 14.38 6.87 -5.37
C VAL A 337 14.82 7.56 -4.08
N THR A 338 14.01 8.45 -3.49
CA THR A 338 14.30 9.16 -2.24
C THR A 338 13.35 8.75 -1.13
N PHE A 339 12.18 9.39 -1.01
CA PHE A 339 11.20 9.19 0.05
C PHE A 339 10.77 7.72 0.19
N PHE A 340 10.26 7.12 -0.89
CA PHE A 340 9.77 5.74 -0.84
C PHE A 340 10.90 4.72 -0.63
N PHE A 341 12.02 4.90 -1.30
CA PHE A 341 13.20 4.05 -1.12
C PHE A 341 13.76 4.13 0.31
N ASN A 342 13.62 5.27 0.97
CA ASN A 342 13.98 5.48 2.38
C ASN A 342 12.85 5.09 3.36
N GLY A 343 11.87 4.31 2.90
CA GLY A 343 10.81 3.77 3.74
C GLY A 343 9.81 4.82 4.26
N GLY A 344 9.54 5.86 3.47
CA GLY A 344 8.65 6.96 3.85
C GLY A 344 9.34 8.06 4.67
N ASN A 345 10.67 8.13 4.62
CA ASN A 345 11.45 9.13 5.33
C ASN A 345 12.05 10.15 4.35
N GLU A 346 11.72 11.45 4.54
CA GLU A 346 12.26 12.55 3.74
C GLU A 346 13.72 12.89 4.07
N LYS A 347 14.23 12.38 5.19
CA LYS A 347 15.58 12.68 5.65
C LYS A 347 16.61 12.24 4.61
N GLN A 348 17.49 13.15 4.24
CA GLN A 348 18.73 12.84 3.55
C GLN A 348 19.75 12.32 4.56
N TYR A 349 20.29 11.12 4.32
CA TYR A 349 21.27 10.51 5.21
C TYR A 349 22.66 11.11 5.03
N GLU A 350 23.53 10.96 6.00
CA GLU A 350 24.92 11.38 5.88
C GLU A 350 25.61 10.64 4.74
N GLY A 351 26.32 11.35 3.87
CA GLY A 351 26.91 10.77 2.66
C GLY A 351 25.94 10.50 1.51
N GLU A 352 24.66 10.88 1.64
CA GLU A 352 23.66 10.80 0.56
C GLU A 352 23.59 12.11 -0.22
N ASP A 353 23.86 12.07 -1.53
CA ASP A 353 23.59 13.16 -2.46
C ASP A 353 22.36 12.82 -3.33
N ARG A 354 21.67 13.86 -3.79
CA ARG A 354 20.44 13.73 -4.61
C ARG A 354 20.55 14.62 -5.85
N ILE A 355 20.29 14.03 -7.03
CA ILE A 355 20.22 14.76 -8.29
C ILE A 355 18.80 14.62 -8.86
N LEU A 356 18.08 15.74 -8.93
CA LEU A 356 16.81 15.86 -9.61
C LEU A 356 17.03 16.39 -11.02
N VAL A 357 16.55 15.70 -12.03
CA VAL A 357 16.49 16.18 -13.41
C VAL A 357 15.03 16.56 -13.72
N PRO A 358 14.74 17.78 -14.18
CA PRO A 358 13.38 18.16 -14.50
C PRO A 358 12.80 17.28 -15.62
N SER A 359 11.60 16.74 -15.44
CA SER A 359 10.85 16.10 -16.52
C SER A 359 10.42 17.13 -17.58
N PRO A 360 10.26 16.74 -18.84
CA PRO A 360 9.85 17.66 -19.90
C PRO A 360 8.44 18.18 -19.64
N LYS A 361 8.23 19.48 -19.91
CA LYS A 361 6.93 20.14 -19.75
C LYS A 361 6.07 19.91 -20.99
N VAL A 362 5.55 18.72 -21.14
CA VAL A 362 4.62 18.31 -22.20
C VAL A 362 3.27 17.93 -21.59
N GLU A 363 2.21 17.92 -22.38
CA GLU A 363 0.88 17.58 -21.91
C GLU A 363 0.79 16.09 -21.54
N THR A 364 1.34 15.22 -22.38
CA THR A 364 1.49 13.79 -22.16
C THR A 364 2.85 13.33 -22.67
N TYR A 365 3.43 12.28 -22.06
CA TYR A 365 4.80 11.85 -22.34
C TYR A 365 4.97 11.10 -23.67
N ASP A 366 3.91 10.69 -24.33
CA ASP A 366 3.99 10.18 -25.72
C ASP A 366 4.40 11.24 -26.73
N LEU A 367 4.26 12.55 -26.41
CA LEU A 367 4.75 13.65 -27.20
C LEU A 367 6.29 13.81 -27.12
N LYS A 368 6.91 13.25 -26.08
CA LYS A 368 8.36 13.23 -25.89
C LYS A 368 8.79 11.94 -25.18
N PRO A 369 8.81 10.78 -25.89
CA PRO A 369 9.04 9.48 -25.28
C PRO A 369 10.39 9.29 -24.60
N GLU A 370 11.43 9.97 -25.08
CA GLU A 370 12.76 9.98 -24.45
C GLU A 370 12.77 10.70 -23.10
N MET A 371 11.75 11.48 -22.79
CA MET A 371 11.61 12.27 -21.57
C MET A 371 12.92 13.01 -21.23
N SER A 372 13.49 12.81 -20.06
CA SER A 372 14.77 13.37 -19.66
C SER A 372 15.89 12.30 -19.53
N ALA A 373 15.70 11.09 -20.11
CA ALA A 373 16.62 9.98 -19.95
C ALA A 373 18.05 10.29 -20.37
N TYR A 374 18.25 11.02 -21.46
CA TYR A 374 19.59 11.39 -21.92
C TYR A 374 20.32 12.31 -20.94
N GLU A 375 19.62 13.32 -20.37
CA GLU A 375 20.21 14.22 -19.37
C GLU A 375 20.51 13.47 -18.05
N VAL A 376 19.62 12.58 -17.62
CA VAL A 376 19.86 11.69 -16.46
C VAL A 376 21.12 10.86 -16.72
N THR A 377 21.26 10.31 -17.92
CA THR A 377 22.41 9.49 -18.33
C THR A 377 23.71 10.27 -18.31
N GLU A 378 23.75 11.47 -18.87
CA GLU A 378 24.95 12.32 -18.86
C GLU A 378 25.40 12.61 -17.44
N LYS A 379 24.46 13.01 -16.56
CA LYS A 379 24.76 13.32 -15.16
C LYS A 379 25.25 12.11 -14.39
N VAL A 380 24.60 10.95 -14.55
CA VAL A 380 25.03 9.77 -13.81
C VAL A 380 26.37 9.21 -14.31
N VAL A 381 26.64 9.25 -15.60
CA VAL A 381 27.93 8.84 -16.17
C VAL A 381 29.05 9.71 -15.61
N GLU A 382 28.87 11.04 -15.55
CA GLU A 382 29.81 11.94 -14.89
C GLU A 382 30.10 11.54 -13.44
N GLN A 383 29.06 11.19 -12.67
CA GLN A 383 29.23 10.80 -11.26
C GLN A 383 29.88 9.43 -11.12
N ILE A 384 29.65 8.49 -12.03
CA ILE A 384 30.33 7.18 -12.07
C ILE A 384 31.83 7.38 -12.34
N GLU A 385 32.17 8.19 -13.37
CA GLU A 385 33.56 8.44 -13.76
C GLU A 385 34.35 9.25 -12.72
N ASN A 386 33.66 10.04 -11.88
CA ASN A 386 34.26 10.75 -10.75
C ASN A 386 34.56 9.85 -9.52
N GLU A 387 34.10 8.60 -9.53
CA GLU A 387 34.30 7.60 -8.47
C GLU A 387 34.00 8.10 -7.03
N LYS A 388 32.99 9.00 -6.91
CA LYS A 388 32.67 9.65 -5.64
C LYS A 388 31.83 8.76 -4.71
N TYR A 389 31.01 7.88 -5.26
CA TYR A 389 30.01 7.13 -4.51
C TYR A 389 30.32 5.64 -4.43
N ASN A 390 29.97 5.04 -3.29
CA ASN A 390 29.99 3.60 -3.09
C ASN A 390 28.71 2.95 -3.64
N SER A 391 27.60 3.70 -3.68
CA SER A 391 26.34 3.22 -4.27
C SER A 391 25.62 4.31 -5.04
N ILE A 392 24.96 3.91 -6.14
CA ILE A 392 24.09 4.79 -6.94
C ILE A 392 22.74 4.09 -7.15
N ILE A 393 21.64 4.79 -6.87
CA ILE A 393 20.28 4.34 -7.18
C ILE A 393 19.72 5.27 -8.24
N LEU A 394 19.41 4.71 -9.41
CA LEU A 394 18.87 5.44 -10.56
C LEU A 394 17.53 4.86 -10.98
N ASN A 395 16.60 5.70 -11.35
CA ASN A 395 15.34 5.32 -11.98
C ASN A 395 15.18 6.03 -13.33
N PHE A 396 14.83 5.26 -14.36
CA PHE A 396 14.34 5.74 -15.64
C PHE A 396 12.82 5.61 -15.70
N ALA A 397 12.13 6.74 -15.83
CA ALA A 397 10.67 6.82 -15.78
C ALA A 397 9.97 6.36 -17.06
N ASN A 398 10.68 6.28 -18.16
CA ASN A 398 10.12 6.23 -19.51
C ASN A 398 9.18 5.06 -19.78
N PRO A 399 9.54 3.78 -19.48
CA PRO A 399 8.66 2.67 -19.83
C PRO A 399 7.30 2.76 -19.14
N ASP A 400 7.28 3.26 -17.89
CA ASP A 400 6.05 3.43 -17.12
C ASP A 400 5.24 4.65 -17.58
N MET A 401 5.87 5.83 -17.57
CA MET A 401 5.16 7.09 -17.84
C MET A 401 4.63 7.18 -19.27
N VAL A 402 5.37 6.65 -20.26
CA VAL A 402 4.90 6.57 -21.64
C VAL A 402 3.93 5.43 -21.80
N GLY A 403 4.12 4.31 -21.10
CA GLY A 403 3.18 3.17 -21.05
C GLY A 403 1.77 3.60 -20.62
N HIS A 404 1.66 4.45 -19.61
CA HIS A 404 0.39 5.00 -19.13
C HIS A 404 -0.41 5.79 -20.17
N THR A 405 0.23 6.27 -21.23
CA THR A 405 -0.47 6.98 -22.33
C THR A 405 -1.26 6.04 -23.24
N GLY A 406 -0.96 4.73 -23.23
CA GLY A 406 -1.57 3.76 -24.12
C GLY A 406 -1.06 3.84 -25.57
N ASN A 407 -0.10 4.72 -25.87
CA ASN A 407 0.46 4.92 -27.20
C ASN A 407 1.63 3.94 -27.44
N LEU A 408 1.36 2.84 -28.15
CA LEU A 408 2.33 1.78 -28.40
C LEU A 408 3.57 2.24 -29.14
N ASP A 409 3.42 3.07 -30.18
CA ASP A 409 4.57 3.57 -30.96
C ASP A 409 5.47 4.49 -30.15
N ALA A 410 4.89 5.28 -29.27
CA ALA A 410 5.65 6.11 -28.32
C ALA A 410 6.37 5.25 -27.26
N ALA A 411 5.70 4.23 -26.74
CA ALA A 411 6.32 3.31 -25.78
C ALA A 411 7.52 2.56 -26.41
N VAL A 412 7.43 2.12 -27.66
CA VAL A 412 8.57 1.53 -28.40
C VAL A 412 9.75 2.51 -28.47
N LYS A 413 9.51 3.76 -28.83
CA LYS A 413 10.58 4.79 -28.86
C LYS A 413 11.17 5.07 -27.48
N ALA A 414 10.36 5.05 -26.44
CA ALA A 414 10.82 5.19 -25.05
C ALA A 414 11.78 4.06 -24.67
N ILE A 415 11.46 2.82 -25.03
CA ILE A 415 12.31 1.65 -24.78
C ILE A 415 13.63 1.74 -25.56
N GLU A 416 13.60 2.16 -26.83
CA GLU A 416 14.80 2.34 -27.64
C GLU A 416 15.73 3.41 -27.07
N ALA A 417 15.18 4.55 -26.60
CA ALA A 417 15.97 5.58 -25.93
C ALA A 417 16.63 5.07 -24.63
N ILE A 418 15.90 4.24 -23.86
CA ILE A 418 16.47 3.62 -22.66
C ILE A 418 17.57 2.63 -23.00
N ASP A 419 17.44 1.85 -24.07
CA ASP A 419 18.49 0.90 -24.49
C ASP A 419 19.82 1.62 -24.77
N GLU A 420 19.78 2.78 -25.45
CA GLU A 420 20.96 3.62 -25.67
C GLU A 420 21.56 4.14 -24.36
N CYS A 421 20.71 4.60 -23.43
CA CYS A 421 21.12 5.11 -22.11
C CYS A 421 21.81 4.02 -21.28
N VAL A 422 21.21 2.82 -21.23
CA VAL A 422 21.77 1.65 -20.56
C VAL A 422 23.18 1.34 -21.11
N GLY A 423 23.36 1.39 -22.44
CA GLY A 423 24.65 1.15 -23.07
C GLY A 423 25.75 2.11 -22.59
N LYS A 424 25.44 3.39 -22.46
CA LYS A 424 26.38 4.42 -21.97
C LYS A 424 26.76 4.18 -20.49
N ILE A 425 25.76 3.87 -19.66
CA ILE A 425 25.99 3.60 -18.23
C ILE A 425 26.81 2.32 -18.02
N VAL A 426 26.50 1.23 -18.73
CA VAL A 426 27.25 -0.02 -18.68
C VAL A 426 28.71 0.21 -19.08
N ALA A 427 28.96 1.03 -20.12
CA ALA A 427 30.34 1.37 -20.52
C ALA A 427 31.08 2.14 -19.41
N ALA A 428 30.42 3.07 -18.70
CA ALA A 428 31.01 3.80 -17.59
C ALA A 428 31.27 2.89 -16.37
N ILE A 429 30.33 2.04 -16.01
CA ILE A 429 30.51 1.03 -14.93
C ILE A 429 31.70 0.11 -15.18
N ASN A 430 31.83 -0.37 -16.41
CA ASN A 430 32.96 -1.22 -16.78
C ASN A 430 34.32 -0.52 -16.67
N LYS A 431 34.39 0.80 -16.95
CA LYS A 431 35.65 1.58 -16.82
C LYS A 431 36.13 1.65 -15.36
N VAL A 432 35.20 1.74 -14.40
CA VAL A 432 35.53 1.85 -12.96
C VAL A 432 35.52 0.49 -12.25
N ASN A 433 35.35 -0.62 -12.99
CA ASN A 433 35.19 -1.97 -12.44
C ASN A 433 34.09 -2.08 -11.39
N GLY A 434 32.97 -1.34 -11.58
CA GLY A 434 31.81 -1.35 -10.74
C GLY A 434 30.90 -2.56 -11.01
N ALA A 435 29.97 -2.80 -10.09
CA ALA A 435 28.86 -3.76 -10.27
C ALA A 435 27.55 -3.00 -10.54
N LEU A 436 26.74 -3.51 -11.46
CA LEU A 436 25.45 -2.91 -11.82
C LEU A 436 24.35 -3.97 -11.84
N LEU A 437 23.28 -3.71 -11.05
CA LEU A 437 22.02 -4.42 -11.15
C LEU A 437 21.05 -3.60 -12.02
N ILE A 438 20.50 -4.22 -13.06
CA ILE A 438 19.47 -3.64 -13.93
C ILE A 438 18.18 -4.41 -13.70
N THR A 439 17.12 -3.72 -13.31
CA THR A 439 15.82 -4.33 -13.02
C THR A 439 14.68 -3.34 -13.26
N ALA A 440 13.46 -3.71 -12.90
CA ALA A 440 12.31 -2.84 -12.81
C ALA A 440 11.59 -3.07 -11.47
N ASP A 441 10.64 -2.22 -11.15
CA ASP A 441 9.85 -2.28 -9.91
C ASP A 441 8.45 -2.86 -10.13
N HIS A 442 7.94 -2.83 -11.36
CA HIS A 442 6.72 -3.49 -11.84
C HIS A 442 6.71 -3.56 -13.37
N GLY A 443 5.70 -4.20 -13.96
CA GLY A 443 5.46 -4.20 -15.40
C GLY A 443 4.45 -3.15 -15.82
N ASN A 444 4.57 -2.67 -17.07
CA ASN A 444 3.66 -1.77 -17.77
C ASN A 444 3.83 -1.90 -19.30
N ALA A 445 5.00 -1.49 -19.84
CA ALA A 445 5.25 -1.37 -21.27
C ALA A 445 5.27 -2.71 -22.05
N GLU A 446 5.37 -3.84 -21.38
CA GLU A 446 5.32 -5.16 -21.99
C GLU A 446 3.90 -5.61 -22.35
N GLN A 447 2.87 -4.80 -21.98
CA GLN A 447 1.48 -5.07 -22.33
C GLN A 447 0.70 -3.77 -22.54
N MET A 448 0.60 -3.31 -23.79
CA MET A 448 -0.02 -2.04 -24.16
C MET A 448 -1.49 -2.19 -24.62
N ILE A 449 -2.04 -3.41 -24.59
CA ILE A 449 -3.46 -3.68 -24.86
C ILE A 449 -4.04 -4.64 -23.82
N ASP A 450 -5.31 -4.50 -23.53
CA ASP A 450 -6.10 -5.55 -22.88
C ASP A 450 -6.37 -6.66 -23.89
N TYR A 451 -5.86 -7.86 -23.64
CA TYR A 451 -5.98 -8.99 -24.58
C TYR A 451 -7.42 -9.53 -24.74
N LYS A 452 -8.34 -9.16 -23.84
CA LYS A 452 -9.75 -9.57 -23.91
C LYS A 452 -10.58 -8.58 -24.71
N THR A 453 -10.39 -7.29 -24.47
CA THR A 453 -11.17 -6.23 -25.11
C THR A 453 -10.53 -5.68 -26.37
N GLY A 454 -9.19 -5.76 -26.48
CA GLY A 454 -8.41 -5.14 -27.55
C GLY A 454 -8.19 -3.63 -27.38
N GLU A 455 -8.70 -3.05 -26.31
CA GLU A 455 -8.54 -1.63 -25.99
C GLU A 455 -7.12 -1.34 -25.44
N PRO A 456 -6.65 -0.09 -25.50
CA PRO A 456 -5.38 0.29 -24.87
C PRO A 456 -5.35 -0.08 -23.40
N HIS A 457 -4.26 -0.70 -22.95
CA HIS A 457 -4.00 -1.01 -21.55
C HIS A 457 -3.04 0.03 -21.01
N THR A 458 -3.48 0.80 -20.03
CA THR A 458 -2.74 1.93 -19.44
C THR A 458 -2.41 1.72 -17.96
N ALA A 459 -2.71 0.54 -17.42
CA ALA A 459 -2.43 0.18 -16.03
C ALA A 459 -1.15 -0.66 -15.94
N HIS A 460 -0.63 -0.82 -14.73
CA HIS A 460 0.45 -1.76 -14.47
C HIS A 460 -0.01 -3.20 -14.69
N THR A 461 0.95 -4.12 -14.76
CA THR A 461 0.70 -5.55 -14.92
C THR A 461 1.13 -6.34 -13.69
N THR A 462 0.74 -7.60 -13.63
CA THR A 462 1.24 -8.56 -12.64
C THR A 462 2.44 -9.38 -13.16
N ASN A 463 2.95 -9.02 -14.33
CA ASN A 463 4.09 -9.72 -14.91
C ASN A 463 5.36 -9.50 -14.08
N PRO A 464 6.27 -10.47 -14.04
CA PRO A 464 7.58 -10.31 -13.40
C PRO A 464 8.47 -9.36 -14.22
N VAL A 465 9.59 -8.96 -13.63
CA VAL A 465 10.59 -8.10 -14.25
C VAL A 465 11.94 -8.79 -14.35
N PRO A 466 12.85 -8.36 -15.26
CA PRO A 466 14.20 -8.90 -15.34
C PRO A 466 15.07 -8.40 -14.18
N LEU A 467 16.08 -9.19 -13.83
CA LEU A 467 17.26 -8.75 -13.10
C LEU A 467 18.50 -9.19 -13.85
N ILE A 468 19.36 -8.25 -14.22
CA ILE A 468 20.65 -8.50 -14.88
C ILE A 468 21.77 -7.98 -13.97
N LEU A 469 22.82 -8.76 -13.78
CA LEU A 469 23.99 -8.37 -12.98
C LEU A 469 25.23 -8.25 -13.87
N VAL A 470 25.74 -7.03 -14.01
CA VAL A 470 26.93 -6.69 -14.79
C VAL A 470 28.11 -6.46 -13.84
N GLY A 471 29.32 -6.89 -14.25
CA GLY A 471 30.57 -6.59 -13.54
C GLY A 471 30.98 -7.62 -12.48
N MET A 472 30.24 -8.71 -12.30
CA MET A 472 30.53 -9.75 -11.28
C MET A 472 31.01 -11.11 -11.86
N GLY A 473 31.33 -11.17 -13.16
CA GLY A 473 31.76 -12.40 -13.79
C GLY A 473 30.67 -13.48 -13.87
N ASP A 474 31.06 -14.77 -13.81
CA ASP A 474 30.18 -15.92 -14.02
C ASP A 474 29.46 -16.36 -12.73
N VAL A 475 28.86 -15.42 -11.96
CA VAL A 475 28.01 -15.78 -10.82
C VAL A 475 26.66 -16.29 -11.32
N LYS A 476 25.97 -17.09 -10.50
CA LYS A 476 24.58 -17.49 -10.79
C LYS A 476 23.61 -16.70 -9.94
N LEU A 477 22.44 -16.38 -10.51
CA LEU A 477 21.36 -15.72 -9.82
C LEU A 477 20.16 -16.66 -9.69
N LYS A 478 19.54 -16.68 -8.52
CA LYS A 478 18.24 -17.34 -8.28
C LYS A 478 17.09 -16.36 -8.47
N GLU A 479 15.91 -16.88 -8.78
CA GLU A 479 14.68 -16.09 -8.80
C GLU A 479 14.40 -15.47 -7.42
N GLY A 480 13.76 -14.29 -7.41
CA GLY A 480 13.45 -13.60 -6.19
C GLY A 480 12.33 -12.57 -6.33
N LYS A 481 12.34 -11.63 -5.42
CA LYS A 481 11.37 -10.54 -5.31
C LYS A 481 12.09 -9.21 -5.01
N LEU A 482 11.39 -8.10 -5.11
CA LEU A 482 11.99 -6.76 -4.92
C LEU A 482 12.71 -6.59 -3.57
N ALA A 483 12.20 -7.21 -2.52
CA ALA A 483 12.81 -7.20 -1.18
C ALA A 483 14.21 -7.84 -1.11
N ASP A 484 14.62 -8.59 -2.12
CA ASP A 484 15.90 -9.28 -2.17
C ASP A 484 17.01 -8.42 -2.79
N LEU A 485 16.67 -7.28 -3.42
CA LEU A 485 17.62 -6.43 -4.12
C LEU A 485 18.60 -5.73 -3.17
N ALA A 486 18.13 -5.10 -2.08
CA ALA A 486 19.03 -4.48 -1.10
C ALA A 486 19.98 -5.50 -0.43
N PRO A 487 19.53 -6.67 0.04
CA PRO A 487 20.43 -7.74 0.49
C PRO A 487 21.45 -8.17 -0.56
N THR A 488 21.08 -8.22 -1.84
CA THR A 488 21.98 -8.56 -2.95
C THR A 488 23.04 -7.46 -3.13
N MET A 489 22.65 -6.19 -3.09
CA MET A 489 23.58 -5.08 -3.16
C MET A 489 24.56 -5.08 -1.99
N LEU A 490 24.09 -5.33 -0.76
CA LEU A 490 24.96 -5.43 0.41
C LEU A 490 25.95 -6.59 0.29
N ASP A 491 25.52 -7.74 -0.24
CA ASP A 491 26.40 -8.90 -0.49
C ASP A 491 27.50 -8.54 -1.52
N ILE A 492 27.16 -7.82 -2.61
CA ILE A 492 28.14 -7.30 -3.58
C ILE A 492 29.13 -6.32 -2.93
N MET A 493 28.65 -5.47 -2.02
CA MET A 493 29.48 -4.52 -1.28
C MET A 493 30.31 -5.17 -0.17
N GLY A 494 30.12 -6.47 0.09
CA GLY A 494 30.81 -7.20 1.16
C GLY A 494 30.34 -6.84 2.56
N LEU A 495 29.11 -6.35 2.69
CA LEU A 495 28.46 -6.01 3.96
C LEU A 495 27.50 -7.11 4.40
N GLU A 496 27.47 -7.38 5.69
CA GLU A 496 26.41 -8.20 6.27
C GLU A 496 25.08 -7.43 6.25
N LYS A 497 23.97 -8.10 5.92
CA LYS A 497 22.66 -7.45 5.96
C LYS A 497 22.18 -7.30 7.41
N PRO A 498 21.48 -6.21 7.76
CA PRO A 498 20.87 -6.05 9.07
C PRO A 498 19.74 -7.07 9.29
N GLU A 499 19.44 -7.37 10.56
CA GLU A 499 18.40 -8.36 10.94
C GLU A 499 17.02 -7.98 10.42
N GLU A 500 16.71 -6.69 10.34
CA GLU A 500 15.43 -6.18 9.84
C GLU A 500 15.20 -6.48 8.36
N MET A 501 16.24 -6.67 7.57
CA MET A 501 16.11 -7.10 6.18
C MET A 501 15.83 -8.60 6.12
N THR A 502 14.59 -8.98 5.84
CA THR A 502 14.18 -10.38 5.70
C THR A 502 14.43 -10.96 4.31
N GLY A 503 14.71 -10.10 3.33
CA GLY A 503 15.16 -10.50 2.00
C GLY A 503 16.50 -11.24 2.05
N VAL A 504 16.86 -11.88 0.95
CA VAL A 504 18.08 -12.69 0.84
C VAL A 504 18.88 -12.28 -0.39
N SER A 505 20.20 -12.44 -0.36
CA SER A 505 21.00 -12.25 -1.57
C SER A 505 20.58 -13.24 -2.67
N LEU A 506 20.46 -12.74 -3.90
CA LEU A 506 20.09 -13.52 -5.06
C LEU A 506 21.32 -14.20 -5.72
N ILE A 507 22.53 -13.90 -5.28
CA ILE A 507 23.76 -14.54 -5.73
C ILE A 507 23.84 -15.93 -5.11
N GLU A 508 23.95 -16.97 -5.95
CA GLU A 508 24.21 -18.32 -5.49
C GLU A 508 25.68 -18.44 -5.09
N LYS A 509 25.94 -18.93 -3.88
CA LYS A 509 27.27 -19.20 -3.34
C LYS A 509 27.67 -20.64 -3.57
#